data_83a473ef0061df77913d135667b0ed8c
#
_entry.id   83a473ef0061df77913d135667b0ed8c
#
_cell.length_a   1.000
_cell.length_b   1.000
_cell.length_c   1.000
_cell.angle_alpha   90.00
_cell.angle_beta   90.00
_cell.angle_gamma   90.00
#
_symmetry.space_group_name_H-M   'P 1'
#
loop_
_entity.id
_entity.type
_entity.pdbx_description
1 polymer ?
#
loop_
_entity_poly.entity_id
_entity_poly.type
_entity_poly.pdbx_seq_one_letter_code
_entity_poly.pdbx_strand_id
1 'polypeptide(L)'
;TAEGKPFFWMGDTAWELFHRLNREEATSYLKNRADKGFTVIQAVVLAELDGLHTPNAYGEVPLENDDPTKPREAYFQHVDFIVRKAAELNIFIGMLPTWGDKVFKAQWGTGPEIFNTENARGYGKWIGNRYKNDKNIIWILGGDRNPRNETDVAVWRAMAAGIEESVGREKALMTFHPQPNGVQDGGSAKWFHQDDWLDFNMFQTGHCREILLWDRMEYAYNLKPVKPVLDGEPIYEDHPVCFNANELGTSSAYDVRRAAWFDVFAGAFGHTYGCHDIWQMYAPNRTPVNGPHLPWYLAVDLPGAGQMKFLRNLIESRPMFERVPDQTLITDALTVSDRIQATRGNDYIFVYSSVGKKFTVNTGKISGNEIISHWYNPRNGEVKENGKTRKGPQQEFVPPTSGYGHDWVLVIDDASKNFKRPGQK
;
A
#
# COMPACT_ATOMS: atom_id res chain seq x y z
N THR A 1 -2.68 6.45 -15.29
CA THR A 1 -3.53 7.66 -15.26
C THR A 1 -4.57 7.64 -16.38
N ALA A 2 -5.53 8.53 -16.32
CA ALA A 2 -6.54 8.69 -17.37
C ALA A 2 -5.91 9.00 -18.73
N GLU A 3 -4.72 9.59 -18.77
CA GLU A 3 -3.94 9.86 -19.98
C GLU A 3 -3.10 8.67 -20.44
N GLY A 4 -3.29 7.47 -19.86
CA GLY A 4 -2.53 6.27 -20.21
C GLY A 4 -1.07 6.26 -19.72
N LYS A 5 -0.67 7.18 -18.83
CA LYS A 5 0.68 7.19 -18.26
C LYS A 5 0.79 6.19 -17.10
N PRO A 6 1.94 5.51 -16.96
CA PRO A 6 2.19 4.66 -15.80
C PRO A 6 2.04 5.44 -14.49
N PHE A 7 1.39 4.82 -13.51
CA PHE A 7 1.27 5.31 -12.15
C PHE A 7 1.71 4.21 -11.19
N PHE A 8 2.72 4.50 -10.37
CA PHE A 8 3.15 3.58 -9.34
C PHE A 8 2.54 4.01 -8.00
N TRP A 9 1.73 3.14 -7.40
CA TRP A 9 1.21 3.36 -6.06
C TRP A 9 2.35 3.17 -5.06
N MET A 10 2.83 4.26 -4.49
CA MET A 10 3.68 4.26 -3.30
C MET A 10 2.87 4.95 -2.19
N GLY A 11 2.15 4.14 -1.42
CA GLY A 11 1.25 4.61 -0.39
C GLY A 11 1.93 4.76 0.97
N ASP A 12 1.36 5.64 1.82
CA ASP A 12 1.60 5.67 3.26
C ASP A 12 0.29 5.61 4.02
N THR A 13 0.32 5.02 5.22
CA THR A 13 -0.83 4.83 6.07
C THR A 13 -0.91 5.90 7.14
N ALA A 14 -1.98 6.70 7.11
CA ALA A 14 -2.23 7.80 8.03
C ALA A 14 -3.72 7.82 8.43
N TRP A 15 -4.20 6.72 9.08
CA TRP A 15 -5.62 6.55 9.38
C TRP A 15 -6.24 7.74 10.10
N GLU A 16 -5.50 8.35 11.04
CA GLU A 16 -5.95 9.46 11.89
C GLU A 16 -5.63 10.87 11.35
N LEU A 17 -5.23 10.98 10.07
CA LEU A 17 -4.81 12.24 9.45
C LEU A 17 -5.86 13.35 9.59
N PHE A 18 -7.11 13.07 9.25
CA PHE A 18 -8.22 14.04 9.29
C PHE A 18 -8.69 14.33 10.71
N HIS A 19 -8.55 13.36 11.60
CA HIS A 19 -9.07 13.41 12.95
C HIS A 19 -8.09 14.06 13.93
N ARG A 20 -6.78 13.70 13.85
CA ARG A 20 -5.81 14.09 14.88
C ARG A 20 -4.91 15.26 14.53
N LEU A 21 -4.64 15.53 13.26
CA LEU A 21 -3.76 16.62 12.86
C LEU A 21 -4.51 17.93 12.63
N ASN A 22 -3.91 19.06 13.04
CA ASN A 22 -4.34 20.38 12.58
C ASN A 22 -3.80 20.64 11.14
N ARG A 23 -4.16 21.79 10.53
CA ARG A 23 -3.80 22.11 9.14
C ARG A 23 -2.29 22.27 8.93
N GLU A 24 -1.59 22.83 9.87
CA GLU A 24 -0.15 23.03 9.86
C GLU A 24 0.58 21.70 9.97
N GLU A 25 0.18 20.85 10.91
CA GLU A 25 0.70 19.50 11.10
C GLU A 25 0.45 18.63 9.85
N ALA A 26 -0.78 18.63 9.32
CA ALA A 26 -1.14 17.89 8.12
C ALA A 26 -0.34 18.37 6.89
N THR A 27 -0.11 19.68 6.75
CA THR A 27 0.74 20.24 5.70
C THR A 27 2.18 19.77 5.81
N SER A 28 2.74 19.76 7.01
CA SER A 28 4.10 19.28 7.28
C SER A 28 4.25 17.79 6.94
N TYR A 29 3.30 16.96 7.40
CA TYR A 29 3.27 15.53 7.11
C TYR A 29 3.20 15.27 5.59
N LEU A 30 2.23 15.86 4.89
CA LEU A 30 2.06 15.68 3.45
C LEU A 30 3.29 16.12 2.66
N LYS A 31 3.93 17.24 3.03
CA LYS A 31 5.16 17.71 2.41
C LYS A 31 6.31 16.71 2.61
N ASN A 32 6.50 16.19 3.83
CA ASN A 32 7.51 15.16 4.11
C ASN A 32 7.30 13.92 3.23
N ARG A 33 6.04 13.50 3.05
CA ARG A 33 5.71 12.33 2.21
C ARG A 33 5.93 12.61 0.72
N ALA A 34 5.56 13.79 0.23
CA ALA A 34 5.85 14.21 -1.15
C ALA A 34 7.37 14.22 -1.43
N ASP A 35 8.17 14.80 -0.52
CA ASP A 35 9.63 14.87 -0.64
C ASP A 35 10.28 13.48 -0.64
N LYS A 36 9.67 12.48 0.04
CA LYS A 36 10.09 11.08 0.03
C LYS A 36 9.56 10.27 -1.17
N GLY A 37 8.75 10.90 -2.04
CA GLY A 37 8.25 10.28 -3.27
C GLY A 37 7.00 9.42 -3.10
N PHE A 38 6.26 9.56 -2.01
CA PHE A 38 4.95 8.95 -1.86
C PHE A 38 3.94 9.56 -2.84
N THR A 39 3.04 8.72 -3.36
CA THR A 39 2.02 9.12 -4.34
C THR A 39 0.61 9.05 -3.79
N VAL A 40 0.39 8.27 -2.74
CA VAL A 40 -0.93 8.07 -2.11
C VAL A 40 -0.78 8.14 -0.60
N ILE A 41 -1.75 8.77 0.07
CA ILE A 41 -1.91 8.71 1.53
C ILE A 41 -3.27 8.10 1.82
N GLN A 42 -3.31 6.99 2.54
CA GLN A 42 -4.54 6.37 3.04
C GLN A 42 -4.97 7.07 4.32
N ALA A 43 -6.23 7.54 4.37
CA ALA A 43 -6.77 8.26 5.52
C ALA A 43 -8.27 8.02 5.68
N VAL A 44 -8.76 8.01 6.93
CA VAL A 44 -10.14 7.68 7.28
C VAL A 44 -10.92 8.91 7.68
N VAL A 45 -12.10 9.09 7.08
CA VAL A 45 -12.97 10.24 7.38
C VAL A 45 -13.72 10.05 8.70
N LEU A 46 -14.46 8.93 8.86
CA LEU A 46 -15.04 8.55 10.15
C LEU A 46 -14.04 7.63 10.86
N ALA A 47 -13.12 8.23 11.60
CA ALA A 47 -11.91 7.59 12.10
C ALA A 47 -12.15 6.45 13.10
N GLU A 48 -11.14 5.61 13.30
CA GLU A 48 -11.18 4.43 14.14
C GLU A 48 -11.24 4.79 15.64
N LEU A 49 -10.33 5.66 16.08
CA LEU A 49 -10.07 5.93 17.50
C LEU A 49 -11.12 6.86 18.11
N ASP A 50 -12.35 6.36 18.20
CA ASP A 50 -13.54 7.08 18.67
C ASP A 50 -13.82 8.38 17.87
N GLY A 51 -13.53 8.35 16.58
CA GLY A 51 -13.62 9.52 15.72
C GLY A 51 -15.04 10.05 15.49
N LEU A 52 -16.09 9.36 15.98
CA LEU A 52 -17.45 9.89 16.01
C LEU A 52 -17.69 10.84 17.19
N HIS A 53 -17.01 10.63 18.33
CA HIS A 53 -17.27 11.37 19.57
C HIS A 53 -16.08 12.20 20.03
N THR A 54 -14.86 11.73 19.79
CA THR A 54 -13.66 12.52 20.04
C THR A 54 -13.49 13.57 18.95
N PRO A 55 -13.52 14.86 19.30
CA PRO A 55 -13.43 15.93 18.30
C PRO A 55 -12.07 15.94 17.58
N ASN A 56 -12.07 16.44 16.35
CA ASN A 56 -10.82 16.72 15.63
C ASN A 56 -10.05 17.90 16.27
N ALA A 57 -8.91 18.26 15.69
CA ALA A 57 -8.05 19.34 16.21
C ALA A 57 -8.73 20.73 16.28
N TYR A 58 -9.95 20.88 15.75
CA TYR A 58 -10.75 22.11 15.76
C TYR A 58 -12.01 22.03 16.63
N GLY A 59 -12.15 20.94 17.41
CA GLY A 59 -13.29 20.75 18.30
C GLY A 59 -14.57 20.23 17.60
N GLU A 60 -14.44 19.73 16.37
CA GLU A 60 -15.57 19.28 15.57
C GLU A 60 -15.65 17.76 15.50
N VAL A 61 -16.86 17.22 15.59
CA VAL A 61 -17.18 15.80 15.31
C VAL A 61 -17.88 15.66 13.96
N PRO A 62 -17.75 14.50 13.27
CA PRO A 62 -18.16 14.38 11.88
C PRO A 62 -19.68 14.32 11.65
N LEU A 63 -20.45 13.83 12.62
CA LEU A 63 -21.88 13.55 12.46
C LEU A 63 -22.72 14.18 13.60
N GLU A 64 -23.99 14.46 13.34
CA GLU A 64 -24.96 14.78 14.39
C GLU A 64 -25.57 13.48 14.92
N ASN A 65 -25.41 13.24 16.23
CA ASN A 65 -25.99 12.06 16.92
C ASN A 65 -25.70 10.73 16.21
N ASP A 66 -24.49 10.55 15.72
CA ASP A 66 -24.03 9.36 14.98
C ASP A 66 -24.86 9.03 13.72
N ASP A 67 -25.62 10.00 13.20
CA ASP A 67 -26.45 9.81 12.03
C ASP A 67 -25.65 10.11 10.74
N PRO A 68 -25.31 9.09 9.93
CA PRO A 68 -24.50 9.30 8.71
C PRO A 68 -25.26 10.11 7.63
N THR A 69 -26.56 10.36 7.81
CA THR A 69 -27.32 11.24 6.93
C THR A 69 -27.19 12.71 7.32
N LYS A 70 -26.54 13.01 8.45
CA LYS A 70 -26.36 14.37 8.98
C LYS A 70 -24.89 14.73 9.23
N PRO A 71 -24.07 14.80 8.17
CA PRO A 71 -22.66 15.21 8.29
C PRO A 71 -22.55 16.66 8.73
N ARG A 72 -21.58 16.95 9.62
CA ARG A 72 -21.33 18.30 10.14
C ARG A 72 -20.33 19.04 9.26
N GLU A 73 -20.75 20.11 8.63
CA GLU A 73 -19.97 20.87 7.65
C GLU A 73 -18.61 21.31 8.18
N ALA A 74 -18.52 21.77 9.44
CA ALA A 74 -17.28 22.28 10.02
C ALA A 74 -16.18 21.21 10.09
N TYR A 75 -16.52 19.96 10.40
CA TYR A 75 -15.58 18.83 10.35
C TYR A 75 -15.06 18.62 8.92
N PHE A 76 -15.95 18.57 7.94
CA PHE A 76 -15.60 18.30 6.55
C PHE A 76 -14.84 19.43 5.87
N GLN A 77 -14.97 20.68 6.32
CA GLN A 77 -14.10 21.78 5.87
C GLN A 77 -12.62 21.56 6.22
N HIS A 78 -12.33 20.83 7.29
CA HIS A 78 -10.98 20.42 7.61
C HIS A 78 -10.49 19.30 6.69
N VAL A 79 -11.32 18.30 6.41
CA VAL A 79 -11.03 17.23 5.43
C VAL A 79 -10.74 17.84 4.05
N ASP A 80 -11.60 18.80 3.60
CA ASP A 80 -11.42 19.52 2.32
C ASP A 80 -10.07 20.21 2.21
N PHE A 81 -9.63 20.86 3.31
CA PHE A 81 -8.33 21.51 3.35
C PHE A 81 -7.20 20.51 3.08
N ILE A 82 -7.23 19.35 3.74
CA ILE A 82 -6.20 18.32 3.61
C ILE A 82 -6.22 17.70 2.20
N VAL A 83 -7.40 17.42 1.64
CA VAL A 83 -7.55 16.90 0.27
C VAL A 83 -6.94 17.85 -0.75
N ARG A 84 -7.25 19.17 -0.66
CA ARG A 84 -6.68 20.19 -1.55
C ARG A 84 -5.16 20.31 -1.37
N LYS A 85 -4.69 20.29 -0.12
CA LYS A 85 -3.25 20.36 0.17
C LYS A 85 -2.49 19.16 -0.41
N ALA A 86 -3.06 17.97 -0.34
CA ALA A 86 -2.49 16.77 -0.99
C ALA A 86 -2.43 16.94 -2.52
N ALA A 87 -3.49 17.48 -3.14
CA ALA A 87 -3.52 17.76 -4.58
C ALA A 87 -2.41 18.75 -5.00
N GLU A 88 -2.19 19.82 -4.24
CA GLU A 88 -1.10 20.79 -4.48
C GLU A 88 0.28 20.12 -4.48
N LEU A 89 0.45 19.04 -3.73
CA LEU A 89 1.68 18.28 -3.61
C LEU A 89 1.73 17.06 -4.55
N ASN A 90 0.77 16.92 -5.46
CA ASN A 90 0.61 15.77 -6.36
C ASN A 90 0.46 14.43 -5.63
N ILE A 91 -0.19 14.44 -4.48
CA ILE A 91 -0.53 13.27 -3.67
C ILE A 91 -2.02 12.96 -3.86
N PHE A 92 -2.32 11.68 -4.11
CA PHE A 92 -3.68 11.15 -4.03
C PHE A 92 -4.04 10.82 -2.58
N ILE A 93 -5.29 11.01 -2.22
CA ILE A 93 -5.86 10.51 -0.97
C ILE A 93 -6.58 9.19 -1.25
N GLY A 94 -6.08 8.11 -0.68
CA GLY A 94 -6.82 6.86 -0.52
C GLY A 94 -7.85 7.06 0.60
N MET A 95 -9.01 7.53 0.23
CA MET A 95 -10.03 7.98 1.19
C MET A 95 -10.89 6.81 1.64
N LEU A 96 -10.83 6.50 2.94
CA LEU A 96 -11.82 5.63 3.55
C LEU A 96 -12.97 6.50 4.07
N PRO A 97 -14.19 6.39 3.50
CA PRO A 97 -15.36 7.15 3.98
C PRO A 97 -15.64 6.89 5.45
N THR A 98 -15.42 5.68 5.90
CA THR A 98 -15.56 5.24 7.28
C THR A 98 -14.60 4.10 7.58
N TRP A 99 -14.21 3.94 8.85
CA TRP A 99 -13.58 2.70 9.30
C TRP A 99 -14.60 1.57 9.42
N GLY A 100 -14.16 0.34 9.25
CA GLY A 100 -15.04 -0.82 9.18
C GLY A 100 -15.81 -1.12 10.46
N ASP A 101 -15.35 -0.62 11.62
CA ASP A 101 -16.02 -0.81 12.91
C ASP A 101 -17.40 -0.12 13.01
N LYS A 102 -17.73 0.78 12.10
CA LYS A 102 -19.05 1.42 11.98
C LYS A 102 -20.07 0.53 11.25
N VAL A 103 -19.62 -0.58 10.64
CA VAL A 103 -20.44 -1.66 10.08
C VAL A 103 -20.36 -2.92 10.91
N PHE A 104 -19.13 -3.25 11.35
CA PHE A 104 -18.85 -4.38 12.24
C PHE A 104 -17.84 -3.95 13.31
N LYS A 105 -18.33 -3.70 14.53
CA LYS A 105 -17.49 -3.24 15.63
C LYS A 105 -16.37 -4.21 16.00
N ALA A 106 -16.63 -5.51 15.99
CA ALA A 106 -15.76 -6.56 16.55
C ALA A 106 -15.44 -6.32 18.05
N GLN A 107 -14.46 -7.06 18.60
CA GLN A 107 -14.09 -6.95 20.01
C GLN A 107 -13.22 -5.72 20.32
N TRP A 108 -12.42 -5.29 19.34
CA TRP A 108 -11.44 -4.20 19.51
C TRP A 108 -11.86 -2.85 18.89
N GLY A 109 -12.98 -2.83 18.18
CA GLY A 109 -13.48 -1.58 17.60
C GLY A 109 -14.19 -0.70 18.63
N THR A 110 -14.18 0.59 18.41
CA THR A 110 -14.91 1.56 19.22
C THR A 110 -16.39 1.60 18.81
N GLY A 111 -16.68 1.54 17.49
CA GLY A 111 -18.05 1.67 16.98
C GLY A 111 -18.58 3.10 17.17
N PRO A 112 -19.88 3.27 17.39
CA PRO A 112 -20.96 2.27 17.24
C PRO A 112 -21.17 1.79 15.80
N GLU A 113 -21.87 0.66 15.61
CA GLU A 113 -22.35 0.23 14.28
C GLU A 113 -23.53 1.14 13.89
N ILE A 114 -23.31 1.97 12.88
CA ILE A 114 -24.28 3.00 12.46
C ILE A 114 -24.82 2.82 11.04
N PHE A 115 -24.15 1.94 10.24
CA PHE A 115 -24.51 1.77 8.85
C PHE A 115 -25.48 0.61 8.62
N ASN A 116 -26.46 0.87 7.78
CA ASN A 116 -27.31 -0.09 7.08
C ASN A 116 -27.29 0.23 5.57
N THR A 117 -27.95 -0.57 4.75
CA THR A 117 -27.92 -0.37 3.29
C THR A 117 -28.50 0.95 2.82
N GLU A 118 -29.52 1.48 3.50
CA GLU A 118 -30.16 2.74 3.12
C GLU A 118 -29.26 3.94 3.41
N ASN A 119 -28.82 4.07 4.66
CA ASN A 119 -28.00 5.20 5.06
C ASN A 119 -26.57 5.12 4.51
N ALA A 120 -26.02 3.92 4.26
CA ALA A 120 -24.73 3.74 3.60
C ALA A 120 -24.74 4.28 2.17
N ARG A 121 -25.80 4.00 1.40
CA ARG A 121 -25.99 4.57 0.05
C ARG A 121 -26.11 6.09 0.11
N GLY A 122 -26.92 6.60 1.06
CA GLY A 122 -27.09 8.04 1.27
C GLY A 122 -25.79 8.75 1.60
N TYR A 123 -25.00 8.19 2.54
CA TYR A 123 -23.70 8.73 2.92
C TYR A 123 -22.68 8.63 1.77
N GLY A 124 -22.63 7.49 1.07
CA GLY A 124 -21.78 7.31 -0.12
C GLY A 124 -22.09 8.36 -1.20
N LYS A 125 -23.37 8.60 -1.46
CA LYS A 125 -23.82 9.65 -2.40
C LYS A 125 -23.43 11.05 -1.95
N TRP A 126 -23.56 11.34 -0.67
CA TRP A 126 -23.21 12.64 -0.10
C TRP A 126 -21.71 12.90 -0.19
N ILE A 127 -20.87 11.96 0.26
CA ILE A 127 -19.41 12.13 0.24
C ILE A 127 -18.85 12.11 -1.19
N GLY A 128 -19.41 11.26 -2.05
CA GLY A 128 -19.08 11.25 -3.47
C GLY A 128 -19.39 12.59 -4.13
N ASN A 129 -20.57 13.20 -3.85
CA ASN A 129 -20.92 14.51 -4.38
C ASN A 129 -20.01 15.63 -3.87
N ARG A 130 -19.52 15.54 -2.61
CA ARG A 130 -18.59 16.53 -2.04
C ARG A 130 -17.27 16.54 -2.80
N TYR A 131 -16.72 15.38 -3.12
CA TYR A 131 -15.38 15.24 -3.73
C TYR A 131 -15.38 14.88 -5.22
N LYS A 132 -16.51 14.89 -5.92
CA LYS A 132 -16.62 14.52 -7.35
C LYS A 132 -15.72 15.32 -8.30
N ASN A 133 -15.31 16.52 -7.90
CA ASN A 133 -14.43 17.39 -8.67
C ASN A 133 -12.96 17.30 -8.28
N ASP A 134 -12.64 16.62 -7.16
CA ASP A 134 -11.29 16.42 -6.68
C ASP A 134 -10.67 15.19 -7.38
N LYS A 135 -9.73 15.43 -8.27
CA LYS A 135 -9.11 14.39 -9.13
C LYS A 135 -8.12 13.49 -8.40
N ASN A 136 -7.82 13.80 -7.15
CA ASN A 136 -6.83 13.11 -6.33
C ASN A 136 -7.47 12.21 -5.25
N ILE A 137 -8.69 11.74 -5.46
CA ILE A 137 -9.36 10.79 -4.56
C ILE A 137 -9.36 9.40 -5.19
N ILE A 138 -8.96 8.40 -4.40
CA ILE A 138 -9.16 6.97 -4.65
C ILE A 138 -9.98 6.45 -3.48
N TRP A 139 -11.10 5.81 -3.75
CA TRP A 139 -12.01 5.36 -2.72
C TRP A 139 -11.60 4.00 -2.18
N ILE A 140 -11.50 3.86 -0.87
CA ILE A 140 -11.19 2.61 -0.19
C ILE A 140 -12.32 2.33 0.80
N LEU A 141 -13.16 1.36 0.49
CA LEU A 141 -14.20 0.92 1.41
C LEU A 141 -13.63 -0.05 2.44
N GLY A 142 -14.37 -0.34 3.51
CA GLY A 142 -13.89 -1.25 4.54
C GLY A 142 -13.08 -0.54 5.64
N GLY A 143 -11.98 -1.17 6.06
CA GLY A 143 -11.11 -0.70 7.15
C GLY A 143 -11.02 -1.73 8.26
N ASP A 144 -10.03 -2.64 8.18
CA ASP A 144 -9.67 -3.66 9.18
C ASP A 144 -10.85 -4.50 9.70
N ARG A 145 -11.86 -4.71 8.86
CA ARG A 145 -13.01 -5.57 9.18
C ARG A 145 -13.43 -6.37 7.97
N ASN A 146 -13.57 -7.68 8.17
CA ASN A 146 -14.16 -8.57 7.19
C ASN A 146 -15.68 -8.58 7.35
N PRO A 147 -16.48 -8.53 6.26
CA PRO A 147 -17.91 -8.73 6.33
C PRO A 147 -18.26 -10.05 7.05
N ARG A 148 -19.16 -10.00 8.03
CA ARG A 148 -19.63 -11.18 8.78
C ARG A 148 -20.54 -12.06 7.93
N ASN A 149 -21.32 -11.44 7.07
CA ASN A 149 -22.39 -12.06 6.30
C ASN A 149 -22.82 -11.18 5.13
N GLU A 150 -23.81 -11.64 4.36
CA GLU A 150 -24.33 -10.92 3.20
C GLU A 150 -24.97 -9.57 3.54
N THR A 151 -25.39 -9.34 4.77
CA THR A 151 -25.92 -8.02 5.20
C THR A 151 -24.78 -7.00 5.22
N ASP A 152 -23.64 -7.34 5.80
CA ASP A 152 -22.48 -6.45 5.81
C ASP A 152 -21.96 -6.21 4.37
N VAL A 153 -21.92 -7.26 3.54
CA VAL A 153 -21.58 -7.14 2.12
C VAL A 153 -22.52 -6.17 1.40
N ALA A 154 -23.83 -6.27 1.66
CA ALA A 154 -24.82 -5.38 1.08
C ALA A 154 -24.66 -3.91 1.52
N VAL A 155 -24.22 -3.65 2.75
CA VAL A 155 -23.91 -2.29 3.24
C VAL A 155 -22.76 -1.68 2.42
N TRP A 156 -21.68 -2.42 2.20
CA TRP A 156 -20.55 -1.92 1.42
C TRP A 156 -20.90 -1.72 -0.06
N ARG A 157 -21.67 -2.64 -0.65
CA ARG A 157 -22.20 -2.46 -2.02
C ARG A 157 -23.09 -1.22 -2.13
N ALA A 158 -23.92 -0.95 -1.13
CA ALA A 158 -24.76 0.23 -1.10
C ALA A 158 -23.94 1.52 -0.99
N MET A 159 -22.88 1.54 -0.18
CA MET A 159 -21.97 2.69 -0.10
C MET A 159 -21.24 2.94 -1.43
N ALA A 160 -20.72 1.88 -2.07
CA ALA A 160 -20.10 1.97 -3.40
C ALA A 160 -21.07 2.55 -4.43
N ALA A 161 -22.29 2.02 -4.50
CA ALA A 161 -23.32 2.52 -5.41
C ALA A 161 -23.63 4.01 -5.17
N GLY A 162 -23.68 4.45 -3.91
CA GLY A 162 -23.88 5.88 -3.59
C GLY A 162 -22.75 6.76 -4.10
N ILE A 163 -21.50 6.33 -3.97
CA ILE A 163 -20.34 7.04 -4.52
C ILE A 163 -20.42 7.11 -6.06
N GLU A 164 -20.70 5.99 -6.71
CA GLU A 164 -20.84 5.92 -8.18
C GLU A 164 -21.94 6.84 -8.72
N GLU A 165 -23.07 6.92 -8.04
CA GLU A 165 -24.17 7.82 -8.42
C GLU A 165 -23.75 9.29 -8.50
N SER A 166 -22.77 9.69 -7.71
CA SER A 166 -22.33 11.09 -7.62
C SER A 166 -21.09 11.38 -8.44
N VAL A 167 -20.12 10.45 -8.43
CA VAL A 167 -18.81 10.62 -9.08
C VAL A 167 -18.85 10.15 -10.53
N GLY A 168 -19.68 9.15 -10.83
CA GLY A 168 -19.69 8.39 -12.08
C GLY A 168 -18.73 7.22 -12.05
N ARG A 169 -19.17 6.05 -12.54
CA ARG A 169 -18.41 4.78 -12.48
C ARG A 169 -16.98 4.90 -13.03
N GLU A 170 -16.82 5.55 -14.18
CA GLU A 170 -15.52 5.69 -14.85
C GLU A 170 -14.50 6.55 -14.09
N LYS A 171 -14.94 7.34 -13.11
CA LYS A 171 -14.09 8.25 -12.32
C LYS A 171 -13.91 7.76 -10.88
N ALA A 172 -14.81 6.90 -10.40
CA ALA A 172 -14.80 6.38 -9.04
C ALA A 172 -13.91 5.17 -8.94
N LEU A 173 -12.58 5.37 -8.95
CA LEU A 173 -11.63 4.26 -8.70
C LEU A 173 -11.80 3.78 -7.27
N MET A 174 -12.22 2.50 -7.11
CA MET A 174 -12.59 1.94 -5.81
C MET A 174 -11.96 0.59 -5.50
N THR A 175 -11.71 0.37 -4.21
CA THR A 175 -11.32 -0.92 -3.64
C THR A 175 -11.94 -1.13 -2.25
N PHE A 176 -11.62 -2.26 -1.62
CA PHE A 176 -12.04 -2.60 -0.27
C PHE A 176 -10.85 -3.04 0.57
N HIS A 177 -10.68 -2.43 1.74
CA HIS A 177 -9.67 -2.75 2.73
C HIS A 177 -10.21 -3.80 3.73
N PRO A 178 -9.78 -5.08 3.63
CA PRO A 178 -10.22 -6.13 4.54
C PRO A 178 -9.37 -6.14 5.81
N GLN A 179 -9.77 -6.93 6.78
CA GLN A 179 -8.91 -7.49 7.82
C GLN A 179 -8.05 -8.62 7.22
N PRO A 180 -6.91 -9.01 7.82
CA PRO A 180 -6.13 -10.15 7.36
C PRO A 180 -6.98 -11.41 7.17
N ASN A 181 -6.80 -12.08 6.03
CA ASN A 181 -7.50 -13.31 5.67
C ASN A 181 -6.54 -14.30 4.99
N GLY A 182 -7.03 -15.49 4.66
CA GLY A 182 -6.23 -16.54 4.05
C GLY A 182 -5.77 -16.21 2.63
N VAL A 183 -4.73 -16.88 2.17
CA VAL A 183 -4.20 -16.71 0.79
C VAL A 183 -5.30 -16.91 -0.25
N GLN A 184 -6.06 -18.01 -0.12
CA GLN A 184 -7.12 -18.38 -1.07
C GLN A 184 -8.38 -17.52 -0.96
N ASP A 185 -8.49 -16.68 0.07
CA ASP A 185 -9.56 -15.69 0.14
C ASP A 185 -9.30 -14.51 -0.80
N GLY A 186 -8.03 -14.23 -1.13
CA GLY A 186 -7.67 -13.18 -2.07
C GLY A 186 -7.88 -11.76 -1.55
N GLY A 187 -7.85 -11.56 -0.23
CA GLY A 187 -8.09 -10.25 0.35
C GLY A 187 -9.55 -9.79 0.13
N SER A 188 -9.72 -8.60 -0.44
CA SER A 188 -11.03 -8.07 -0.84
C SER A 188 -11.77 -8.94 -1.86
N ALA A 189 -11.02 -9.75 -2.63
CA ALA A 189 -11.56 -10.61 -3.65
C ALA A 189 -12.58 -11.62 -3.11
N LYS A 190 -12.45 -12.02 -1.85
CA LYS A 190 -13.37 -12.96 -1.19
C LYS A 190 -14.84 -12.56 -1.35
N TRP A 191 -15.12 -11.27 -1.26
CA TRP A 191 -16.49 -10.76 -1.25
C TRP A 191 -16.87 -10.00 -2.52
N PHE A 192 -15.91 -9.32 -3.16
CA PHE A 192 -16.19 -8.29 -4.14
C PHE A 192 -15.49 -8.47 -5.48
N HIS A 193 -14.75 -9.57 -5.72
CA HIS A 193 -13.99 -9.75 -6.95
C HIS A 193 -14.84 -9.67 -8.23
N GLN A 194 -16.07 -10.14 -8.16
CA GLN A 194 -17.00 -10.13 -9.29
C GLN A 194 -17.84 -8.85 -9.39
N ASP A 195 -17.72 -7.97 -8.41
CA ASP A 195 -18.46 -6.71 -8.42
C ASP A 195 -17.77 -5.71 -9.37
N ASP A 196 -18.55 -5.01 -10.18
CA ASP A 196 -18.02 -4.06 -11.17
C ASP A 196 -17.37 -2.83 -10.51
N TRP A 197 -17.82 -2.45 -9.32
CA TRP A 197 -17.26 -1.32 -8.58
C TRP A 197 -15.86 -1.56 -8.03
N LEU A 198 -15.45 -2.82 -7.80
CA LEU A 198 -14.10 -3.14 -7.30
C LEU A 198 -13.11 -3.09 -8.46
N ASP A 199 -12.30 -2.05 -8.54
CA ASP A 199 -11.31 -1.88 -9.62
C ASP A 199 -10.04 -2.68 -9.41
N PHE A 200 -9.60 -2.88 -8.16
CA PHE A 200 -8.43 -3.67 -7.81
C PHE A 200 -8.62 -4.39 -6.47
N ASN A 201 -7.97 -5.54 -6.34
CA ASN A 201 -7.97 -6.30 -5.09
C ASN A 201 -6.97 -5.69 -4.10
N MET A 202 -7.35 -5.68 -2.82
CA MET A 202 -6.49 -5.21 -1.74
C MET A 202 -6.39 -6.28 -0.65
N PHE A 203 -5.19 -6.47 -0.16
CA PHE A 203 -4.92 -7.22 1.07
C PHE A 203 -4.62 -6.28 2.23
N GLN A 204 -4.81 -6.79 3.45
CA GLN A 204 -4.09 -6.43 4.64
C GLN A 204 -3.31 -7.68 5.04
N THR A 205 -1.98 -7.69 4.85
CA THR A 205 -1.19 -8.85 5.23
C THR A 205 -0.83 -8.83 6.71
N GLY A 206 -0.85 -7.66 7.33
CA GLY A 206 -0.69 -7.48 8.78
C GLY A 206 0.77 -7.50 9.24
N HIS A 207 0.96 -7.53 10.56
CA HIS A 207 2.19 -7.08 11.20
C HIS A 207 3.10 -8.21 11.70
N CYS A 208 3.07 -9.38 11.04
CA CYS A 208 3.96 -10.51 11.35
C CYS A 208 5.01 -10.71 10.26
N ARG A 209 6.25 -11.07 10.66
CA ARG A 209 7.38 -11.31 9.72
C ARG A 209 7.21 -12.55 8.86
N GLU A 210 6.46 -13.55 9.35
CA GLU A 210 6.33 -14.88 8.74
C GLU A 210 5.25 -14.94 7.66
N ILE A 211 4.56 -13.83 7.39
CA ILE A 211 3.52 -13.79 6.36
C ILE A 211 4.14 -14.03 4.98
N LEU A 212 3.57 -14.98 4.24
CA LEU A 212 3.96 -15.28 2.88
C LEU A 212 3.28 -14.29 1.92
N LEU A 213 3.89 -13.12 1.76
CA LEU A 213 3.36 -12.00 0.96
C LEU A 213 3.18 -12.41 -0.50
N TRP A 214 4.21 -13.05 -1.08
CA TRP A 214 4.20 -13.46 -2.49
C TRP A 214 3.07 -14.41 -2.84
N ASP A 215 2.72 -15.35 -1.97
CA ASP A 215 1.63 -16.30 -2.24
C ASP A 215 0.29 -15.58 -2.39
N ARG A 216 0.05 -14.54 -1.57
CA ARG A 216 -1.15 -13.71 -1.62
C ARG A 216 -1.22 -12.88 -2.89
N MET A 217 -0.11 -12.23 -3.23
CA MET A 217 -0.03 -11.41 -4.45
C MET A 217 -0.21 -12.28 -5.71
N GLU A 218 0.52 -13.41 -5.80
CA GLU A 218 0.42 -14.34 -6.92
C GLU A 218 -0.98 -14.94 -7.06
N TYR A 219 -1.63 -15.29 -5.95
CA TYR A 219 -3.00 -15.80 -5.98
C TYR A 219 -3.97 -14.77 -6.59
N ALA A 220 -4.00 -13.54 -6.05
CA ALA A 220 -4.93 -12.53 -6.54
C ALA A 220 -4.59 -12.03 -7.96
N TYR A 221 -3.31 -11.99 -8.32
CA TYR A 221 -2.85 -11.67 -9.67
C TYR A 221 -3.43 -12.62 -10.73
N ASN A 222 -3.63 -13.88 -10.38
CA ASN A 222 -4.12 -14.93 -11.29
C ASN A 222 -5.66 -15.08 -11.31
N LEU A 223 -6.41 -14.36 -10.47
CA LEU A 223 -7.86 -14.40 -10.44
C LEU A 223 -8.49 -13.89 -11.76
N LYS A 224 -9.71 -14.35 -12.05
CA LYS A 224 -10.49 -13.90 -13.21
C LYS A 224 -11.83 -13.32 -12.77
N PRO A 225 -12.28 -12.20 -13.37
CA PRO A 225 -11.57 -11.36 -14.34
C PRO A 225 -10.25 -10.83 -13.76
N VAL A 226 -9.29 -10.46 -14.62
CA VAL A 226 -8.02 -9.92 -14.16
C VAL A 226 -8.25 -8.54 -13.53
N LYS A 227 -7.86 -8.40 -12.27
CA LYS A 227 -7.83 -7.09 -11.57
C LYS A 227 -6.45 -6.89 -10.95
N PRO A 228 -5.91 -5.66 -10.91
CA PRO A 228 -4.68 -5.37 -10.20
C PRO A 228 -4.76 -5.78 -8.73
N VAL A 229 -3.62 -5.99 -8.09
CA VAL A 229 -3.55 -6.34 -6.65
C VAL A 229 -2.58 -5.43 -5.92
N LEU A 230 -2.92 -5.11 -4.66
CA LEU A 230 -2.16 -4.26 -3.77
C LEU A 230 -2.18 -4.81 -2.34
N ASP A 231 -1.07 -4.72 -1.61
CA ASP A 231 -1.08 -4.77 -0.14
C ASP A 231 -1.32 -3.36 0.41
N GLY A 232 -2.48 -3.16 1.01
CA GLY A 232 -2.90 -1.87 1.57
C GLY A 232 -2.46 -1.68 3.02
N GLU A 233 -2.12 -2.78 3.72
CA GLU A 233 -1.64 -2.73 5.10
C GLU A 233 -0.73 -3.92 5.42
N PRO A 234 0.54 -3.83 5.00
CA PRO A 234 1.58 -4.79 5.37
C PRO A 234 2.14 -4.51 6.77
N ILE A 235 3.24 -5.18 7.11
CA ILE A 235 3.98 -4.89 8.33
C ILE A 235 4.41 -3.41 8.38
N TYR A 236 4.09 -2.72 9.50
CA TYR A 236 4.49 -1.31 9.71
C TYR A 236 5.88 -1.23 10.34
N GLU A 237 6.63 -0.17 10.03
CA GLU A 237 7.88 0.15 10.74
C GLU A 237 7.58 0.54 12.19
N ASP A 238 8.46 0.13 13.10
CA ASP A 238 8.36 0.35 14.55
C ASP A 238 7.09 -0.23 15.23
N HIS A 239 6.47 -1.22 14.59
CA HIS A 239 5.30 -1.91 15.15
C HIS A 239 5.71 -3.14 15.98
N PRO A 240 5.07 -3.42 17.13
CA PRO A 240 5.22 -4.69 17.82
C PRO A 240 4.94 -5.87 16.87
N VAL A 241 5.95 -6.67 16.55
CA VAL A 241 5.79 -7.80 15.62
C VAL A 241 4.74 -8.76 16.15
N CYS A 242 3.72 -9.06 15.36
CA CYS A 242 2.57 -9.87 15.76
C CYS A 242 1.90 -9.39 17.07
N PHE A 243 1.94 -8.08 17.36
CA PHE A 243 1.47 -7.49 18.63
C PHE A 243 2.19 -8.00 19.89
N ASN A 244 3.36 -8.61 19.75
CA ASN A 244 4.14 -9.23 20.83
C ASN A 244 5.58 -8.69 20.87
N ALA A 245 5.75 -7.42 21.28
CA ALA A 245 7.06 -6.78 21.36
C ALA A 245 8.01 -7.48 22.34
N ASN A 246 7.50 -8.09 23.41
CA ASN A 246 8.33 -8.70 24.45
C ASN A 246 9.13 -9.92 23.94
N GLU A 247 8.56 -10.70 23.05
CA GLU A 247 9.21 -11.91 22.51
C GLU A 247 9.80 -11.68 21.12
N LEU A 248 9.12 -10.87 20.27
CA LEU A 248 9.45 -10.74 18.86
C LEU A 248 10.07 -9.39 18.50
N GLY A 249 10.11 -8.46 19.46
CA GLY A 249 10.61 -7.12 19.23
C GLY A 249 9.69 -6.29 18.34
N THR A 250 10.24 -5.20 17.81
CA THR A 250 9.57 -4.32 16.85
C THR A 250 10.14 -4.50 15.44
N SER A 251 9.30 -4.21 14.45
CA SER A 251 9.70 -4.23 13.05
C SER A 251 10.63 -3.07 12.71
N SER A 252 11.50 -3.28 11.78
CA SER A 252 12.55 -2.35 11.36
C SER A 252 12.36 -1.89 9.92
N ALA A 253 13.19 -0.95 9.49
CA ALA A 253 13.29 -0.55 8.07
C ALA A 253 13.54 -1.73 7.13
N TYR A 254 14.24 -2.77 7.58
CA TYR A 254 14.43 -3.98 6.79
C TYR A 254 13.12 -4.75 6.58
N ASP A 255 12.31 -4.89 7.62
CA ASP A 255 11.05 -5.63 7.56
C ASP A 255 10.08 -5.00 6.56
N VAL A 256 9.86 -3.68 6.65
CA VAL A 256 8.96 -2.96 5.72
C VAL A 256 9.52 -2.91 4.29
N ARG A 257 10.84 -2.77 4.14
CA ARG A 257 11.48 -2.81 2.83
C ARG A 257 11.35 -4.19 2.19
N ARG A 258 11.62 -5.25 2.95
CA ARG A 258 11.46 -6.63 2.50
C ARG A 258 10.04 -6.91 2.02
N ALA A 259 9.02 -6.47 2.76
CA ALA A 259 7.62 -6.59 2.36
C ALA A 259 7.36 -5.90 1.02
N ALA A 260 7.79 -4.65 0.88
CA ALA A 260 7.57 -3.86 -0.34
C ALA A 260 8.16 -4.52 -1.61
N TRP A 261 9.39 -5.04 -1.52
CA TRP A 261 10.02 -5.69 -2.66
C TRP A 261 9.35 -7.02 -3.02
N PHE A 262 8.93 -7.80 -2.02
CA PHE A 262 8.21 -9.05 -2.28
C PHE A 262 6.86 -8.82 -2.93
N ASP A 263 6.05 -7.89 -2.41
CA ASP A 263 4.73 -7.59 -2.96
C ASP A 263 4.82 -7.19 -4.43
N VAL A 264 5.67 -6.20 -4.72
CA VAL A 264 5.78 -5.66 -6.07
C VAL A 264 6.34 -6.71 -7.04
N PHE A 265 7.34 -7.50 -6.64
CA PHE A 265 7.94 -8.49 -7.52
C PHE A 265 7.05 -9.74 -7.69
N ALA A 266 6.13 -9.99 -6.75
CA ALA A 266 5.12 -11.05 -6.86
C ALA A 266 3.87 -10.64 -7.64
N GLY A 267 3.79 -9.38 -8.13
CA GLY A 267 2.73 -8.95 -9.05
C GLY A 267 1.91 -7.75 -8.59
N ALA A 268 2.11 -7.25 -7.37
CA ALA A 268 1.43 -6.02 -6.94
C ALA A 268 1.80 -4.83 -7.84
N PHE A 269 0.84 -3.96 -8.11
CA PHE A 269 1.06 -2.77 -8.94
C PHE A 269 1.70 -1.59 -8.19
N GLY A 270 1.87 -1.75 -6.87
CA GLY A 270 2.47 -0.81 -5.95
C GLY A 270 2.60 -1.42 -4.56
N HIS A 271 2.84 -0.58 -3.56
CA HIS A 271 2.95 -0.98 -2.17
C HIS A 271 2.50 0.15 -1.25
N THR A 272 1.94 -0.16 -0.10
CA THR A 272 1.63 0.81 0.95
C THR A 272 2.58 0.61 2.13
N TYR A 273 3.41 1.59 2.41
CA TYR A 273 4.20 1.67 3.63
C TYR A 273 3.33 2.07 4.82
N GLY A 274 3.70 1.63 6.00
CA GLY A 274 3.12 2.09 7.25
C GLY A 274 4.18 2.25 8.34
N CYS A 275 3.86 3.06 9.33
CA CYS A 275 4.64 3.23 10.55
C CYS A 275 3.70 3.27 11.75
N HIS A 276 4.07 2.57 12.82
CA HIS A 276 3.23 2.41 14.00
C HIS A 276 2.86 3.73 14.66
N ASP A 277 3.81 4.64 14.73
CA ASP A 277 3.61 5.95 15.34
C ASP A 277 2.78 6.90 14.47
N ILE A 278 2.80 6.67 13.13
CA ILE A 278 2.20 7.57 12.14
C ILE A 278 0.75 7.22 11.85
N TRP A 279 0.38 5.94 11.72
CA TRP A 279 -1.00 5.60 11.40
C TRP A 279 -1.98 6.21 12.40
N GLN A 280 -1.59 6.24 13.67
CA GLN A 280 -2.35 6.81 14.79
C GLN A 280 -2.02 8.29 15.10
N MET A 281 -1.09 8.90 14.35
CA MET A 281 -0.59 10.27 14.61
C MET A 281 -0.24 10.49 16.08
N TYR A 282 0.54 9.56 16.66
CA TYR A 282 0.88 9.63 18.08
C TYR A 282 1.62 10.91 18.44
N ALA A 283 1.24 11.51 19.57
CA ALA A 283 1.94 12.60 20.22
C ALA A 283 1.73 12.46 21.74
N PRO A 284 2.59 13.07 22.60
CA PRO A 284 2.52 12.91 24.06
C PRO A 284 1.18 13.30 24.70
N ASN A 285 0.41 14.15 24.04
CA ASN A 285 -0.93 14.58 24.46
C ASN A 285 -2.07 13.76 23.86
N ARG A 286 -1.77 12.68 23.15
CA ARG A 286 -2.76 11.77 22.49
C ARG A 286 -2.66 10.40 23.11
N THR A 287 -3.80 9.75 23.32
CA THR A 287 -3.83 8.37 23.84
C THR A 287 -3.12 7.43 22.88
N PRO A 288 -2.07 6.71 23.34
CA PRO A 288 -1.34 5.76 22.50
C PRO A 288 -2.12 4.46 22.31
N VAL A 289 -1.90 3.81 21.18
CA VAL A 289 -2.40 2.45 20.87
C VAL A 289 -1.22 1.53 20.67
N ASN A 290 -1.19 0.38 21.37
CA ASN A 290 -0.13 -0.64 21.27
C ASN A 290 1.30 -0.14 21.46
N GLY A 291 1.51 0.92 22.28
CA GLY A 291 2.84 1.37 22.71
C GLY A 291 3.72 1.96 21.62
N PRO A 292 3.32 3.05 20.94
CA PRO A 292 4.18 3.76 20.00
C PRO A 292 5.40 4.35 20.72
N HIS A 293 6.56 4.35 20.05
CA HIS A 293 7.81 4.81 20.66
C HIS A 293 8.11 6.28 20.42
N LEU A 294 7.73 6.81 19.25
CA LEU A 294 8.08 8.16 18.83
C LEU A 294 6.84 9.00 18.54
N PRO A 295 6.84 10.28 18.88
CA PRO A 295 5.86 11.19 18.31
C PRO A 295 5.91 11.17 16.78
N TRP A 296 4.75 11.26 16.12
CA TRP A 296 4.63 11.15 14.66
C TRP A 296 5.60 12.08 13.91
N TYR A 297 5.83 13.30 14.42
CA TYR A 297 6.71 14.31 13.81
C TYR A 297 8.20 13.96 13.87
N LEU A 298 8.60 12.98 14.67
CA LEU A 298 9.94 12.38 14.65
C LEU A 298 9.94 11.10 13.83
N ALA A 299 8.88 10.30 13.94
CA ALA A 299 8.74 9.04 13.22
C ALA A 299 8.63 9.19 11.68
N VAL A 300 8.23 10.39 11.19
CA VAL A 300 8.17 10.65 9.73
C VAL A 300 9.52 10.45 9.02
N ASP A 301 10.62 10.49 9.76
CA ASP A 301 11.97 10.34 9.21
C ASP A 301 12.62 8.98 9.53
N LEU A 302 11.84 8.01 10.01
CA LEU A 302 12.32 6.63 10.11
C LEU A 302 12.83 6.11 8.77
N PRO A 303 13.91 5.28 8.78
CA PRO A 303 14.65 4.95 7.56
C PRO A 303 13.82 4.27 6.48
N GLY A 304 12.86 3.40 6.88
CA GLY A 304 12.01 2.64 5.95
C GLY A 304 11.24 3.55 5.01
N ALA A 305 10.65 4.63 5.54
CA ALA A 305 9.93 5.63 4.73
C ALA A 305 10.82 6.22 3.62
N GLY A 306 12.07 6.58 3.97
CA GLY A 306 13.03 7.13 3.01
C GLY A 306 13.51 6.12 1.98
N GLN A 307 13.42 4.83 2.27
CA GLN A 307 13.88 3.74 1.39
C GLN A 307 12.83 3.35 0.34
N MET A 308 11.56 3.63 0.56
CA MET A 308 10.48 3.32 -0.39
C MET A 308 10.70 3.93 -1.77
N LYS A 309 11.28 5.12 -1.85
CA LYS A 309 11.60 5.79 -3.12
C LYS A 309 12.51 4.95 -4.04
N PHE A 310 13.36 4.09 -3.48
CA PHE A 310 14.29 3.29 -4.28
C PHE A 310 13.56 2.17 -5.02
N LEU A 311 12.53 1.58 -4.42
CA LEU A 311 11.65 0.65 -5.11
C LEU A 311 10.93 1.34 -6.28
N ARG A 312 10.27 2.47 -6.01
CA ARG A 312 9.57 3.25 -7.04
C ARG A 312 10.50 3.66 -8.19
N ASN A 313 11.67 4.19 -7.86
CA ASN A 313 12.64 4.64 -8.87
C ASN A 313 13.10 3.46 -9.76
N LEU A 314 13.34 2.29 -9.19
CA LEU A 314 13.71 1.13 -9.99
C LEU A 314 12.59 0.70 -10.93
N ILE A 315 11.38 0.53 -10.41
CA ILE A 315 10.23 0.10 -11.23
C ILE A 315 9.95 1.08 -12.37
N GLU A 316 9.97 2.39 -12.09
CA GLU A 316 9.71 3.43 -13.10
C GLU A 316 10.88 3.64 -14.07
N SER A 317 12.05 3.04 -13.82
CA SER A 317 13.21 3.11 -14.71
C SER A 317 13.16 2.13 -15.89
N ARG A 318 12.15 1.27 -15.96
CA ARG A 318 11.92 0.30 -17.03
C ARG A 318 10.44 0.32 -17.45
N PRO A 319 10.07 -0.25 -18.62
CA PRO A 319 8.67 -0.30 -19.09
C PRO A 319 7.75 -1.02 -18.09
N MET A 320 6.97 -0.25 -17.30
CA MET A 320 6.16 -0.78 -16.21
C MET A 320 5.02 -1.68 -16.67
N PHE A 321 4.35 -1.34 -17.79
CA PHE A 321 3.18 -2.08 -18.28
C PHE A 321 3.50 -3.48 -18.81
N GLU A 322 4.77 -3.74 -19.10
CA GLU A 322 5.24 -5.04 -19.57
C GLU A 322 5.63 -5.97 -18.41
N ARG A 323 5.66 -5.44 -17.19
CA ARG A 323 6.17 -6.17 -16.03
C ARG A 323 5.19 -7.26 -15.60
N VAL A 324 5.70 -8.48 -15.51
CA VAL A 324 4.97 -9.65 -15.01
C VAL A 324 5.81 -10.38 -13.94
N PRO A 325 5.19 -10.91 -12.88
CA PRO A 325 5.88 -11.82 -11.98
C PRO A 325 6.27 -13.10 -12.75
N ASP A 326 7.50 -13.55 -12.61
CA ASP A 326 7.96 -14.78 -13.28
C ASP A 326 8.97 -15.52 -12.41
N GLN A 327 8.48 -16.36 -11.51
CA GLN A 327 9.32 -17.13 -10.60
C GLN A 327 10.05 -18.28 -11.31
N THR A 328 9.67 -18.64 -12.53
CA THR A 328 10.38 -19.66 -13.34
C THR A 328 11.74 -19.19 -13.85
N LEU A 329 12.10 -17.93 -13.61
CA LEU A 329 13.46 -17.40 -13.84
C LEU A 329 14.47 -17.95 -12.84
N ILE A 330 14.04 -18.31 -11.63
CA ILE A 330 14.90 -18.80 -10.55
C ILE A 330 14.92 -20.33 -10.60
N THR A 331 16.12 -20.90 -10.67
CA THR A 331 16.31 -22.35 -10.79
C THR A 331 16.70 -23.03 -9.48
N ASP A 332 17.00 -22.25 -8.46
CA ASP A 332 17.37 -22.75 -7.12
C ASP A 332 16.15 -23.20 -6.33
N ALA A 333 16.36 -24.14 -5.39
CA ALA A 333 15.40 -24.45 -4.36
C ALA A 333 15.24 -23.24 -3.42
N LEU A 334 14.00 -22.79 -3.19
CA LEU A 334 13.70 -21.62 -2.37
C LEU A 334 13.16 -22.04 -1.00
N THR A 335 13.61 -21.33 0.03
CA THR A 335 13.07 -21.43 1.39
C THR A 335 12.37 -20.11 1.75
N VAL A 336 11.55 -20.13 2.80
CA VAL A 336 10.82 -18.93 3.25
C VAL A 336 11.78 -17.85 3.76
N SER A 337 12.81 -18.26 4.52
CA SER A 337 13.74 -17.35 5.20
C SER A 337 14.68 -16.61 4.24
N ASP A 338 15.04 -17.25 3.12
CA ASP A 338 15.96 -16.71 2.12
C ASP A 338 15.34 -16.61 0.72
N ARG A 339 14.02 -16.37 0.68
CA ARG A 339 13.23 -16.22 -0.54
C ARG A 339 13.91 -15.26 -1.51
N ILE A 340 13.93 -15.68 -2.77
CA ILE A 340 14.33 -14.89 -3.93
C ILE A 340 13.09 -14.73 -4.79
N GLN A 341 12.73 -13.49 -5.13
CA GLN A 341 11.55 -13.18 -5.91
C GLN A 341 11.93 -12.50 -7.22
N ALA A 342 11.32 -12.93 -8.32
CA ALA A 342 11.65 -12.46 -9.66
C ALA A 342 10.46 -11.88 -10.40
N THR A 343 10.72 -10.85 -11.17
CA THR A 343 9.77 -10.23 -12.12
C THR A 343 10.51 -9.80 -13.37
N ARG A 344 9.82 -9.69 -14.51
CA ARG A 344 10.44 -9.27 -15.78
C ARG A 344 9.50 -8.47 -16.68
N GLY A 345 10.08 -7.69 -17.57
CA GLY A 345 9.47 -7.24 -18.82
C GLY A 345 9.96 -8.08 -20.00
N ASN A 346 9.81 -7.53 -21.21
CA ASN A 346 10.33 -8.17 -22.43
C ASN A 346 11.85 -8.04 -22.54
N ASP A 347 12.40 -6.94 -22.05
CA ASP A 347 13.79 -6.53 -22.24
C ASP A 347 14.61 -6.46 -20.94
N TYR A 348 14.02 -6.82 -19.80
CA TYR A 348 14.69 -6.75 -18.49
C TYR A 348 14.17 -7.81 -17.52
N ILE A 349 15.00 -8.12 -16.51
CA ILE A 349 14.68 -8.96 -15.36
C ILE A 349 15.07 -8.21 -14.09
N PHE A 350 14.23 -8.26 -13.07
CA PHE A 350 14.56 -7.87 -11.70
C PHE A 350 14.47 -9.08 -10.78
N VAL A 351 15.47 -9.29 -9.91
CA VAL A 351 15.47 -10.35 -8.92
C VAL A 351 15.85 -9.79 -7.55
N TYR A 352 14.97 -9.92 -6.58
CA TYR A 352 15.20 -9.51 -5.20
C TYR A 352 15.67 -10.68 -4.36
N SER A 353 16.83 -10.54 -3.73
CA SER A 353 17.38 -11.48 -2.74
C SER A 353 17.33 -10.82 -1.37
N SER A 354 16.45 -11.31 -0.50
CA SER A 354 16.16 -10.69 0.81
C SER A 354 17.33 -10.70 1.79
N VAL A 355 18.21 -11.69 1.67
CA VAL A 355 19.39 -11.83 2.54
C VAL A 355 20.71 -11.84 1.78
N GLY A 356 20.71 -11.41 0.52
CA GLY A 356 21.94 -11.41 -0.30
C GLY A 356 22.54 -12.80 -0.54
N LYS A 357 21.70 -13.85 -0.56
CA LYS A 357 22.14 -15.20 -0.93
C LYS A 357 22.39 -15.27 -2.44
N LYS A 358 23.41 -16.02 -2.85
CA LYS A 358 23.65 -16.31 -4.27
C LYS A 358 22.53 -17.13 -4.87
N PHE A 359 22.27 -16.95 -6.17
CA PHE A 359 21.20 -17.64 -6.88
C PHE A 359 21.49 -17.75 -8.38
N THR A 360 20.74 -18.60 -9.05
CA THR A 360 20.86 -18.89 -10.48
C THR A 360 19.64 -18.40 -11.24
N VAL A 361 19.86 -17.67 -12.33
CA VAL A 361 18.79 -17.07 -13.16
C VAL A 361 18.83 -17.64 -14.57
N ASN A 362 17.67 -17.99 -15.10
CA ASN A 362 17.46 -18.21 -16.53
C ASN A 362 17.28 -16.86 -17.23
N THR A 363 18.33 -16.33 -17.81
CA THR A 363 18.31 -15.06 -18.55
C THR A 363 17.84 -15.20 -19.99
N GLY A 364 17.53 -16.42 -20.46
CA GLY A 364 17.08 -16.69 -21.82
C GLY A 364 15.70 -16.13 -22.18
N LYS A 365 14.92 -15.66 -21.18
CA LYS A 365 13.54 -15.22 -21.35
C LYS A 365 13.35 -13.76 -21.80
N ILE A 366 14.41 -12.96 -21.80
CA ILE A 366 14.35 -11.58 -22.32
C ILE A 366 14.95 -11.47 -23.72
N SER A 367 14.74 -10.35 -24.39
CA SER A 367 15.22 -10.08 -25.73
C SER A 367 16.75 -10.04 -25.83
N GLY A 368 17.28 -9.85 -27.02
CA GLY A 368 18.71 -9.71 -27.28
C GLY A 368 19.51 -11.01 -27.16
N ASN A 369 20.82 -10.92 -27.39
CA ASN A 369 21.76 -12.03 -27.27
C ASN A 369 22.77 -11.80 -26.14
N GLU A 370 23.00 -10.55 -25.77
CA GLU A 370 23.87 -10.11 -24.69
C GLU A 370 23.05 -9.38 -23.63
N ILE A 371 23.41 -9.57 -22.39
CA ILE A 371 22.82 -8.89 -21.24
C ILE A 371 23.88 -8.02 -20.54
N ILE A 372 23.43 -6.95 -19.93
CA ILE A 372 24.17 -6.19 -18.94
C ILE A 372 23.50 -6.34 -17.58
N SER A 373 24.27 -6.59 -16.54
CA SER A 373 23.72 -6.77 -15.21
C SER A 373 24.30 -5.79 -14.20
N HIS A 374 23.48 -5.44 -13.21
CA HIS A 374 23.81 -4.52 -12.13
C HIS A 374 23.26 -5.04 -10.81
N TRP A 375 23.97 -4.77 -9.73
CA TRP A 375 23.43 -4.85 -8.37
C TRP A 375 22.88 -3.48 -7.96
N TYR A 376 21.61 -3.46 -7.58
CA TYR A 376 20.92 -2.29 -7.04
C TYR A 376 20.72 -2.45 -5.55
N ASN A 377 21.16 -1.48 -4.76
CA ASN A 377 21.04 -1.49 -3.31
C ASN A 377 19.70 -0.88 -2.87
N PRO A 378 18.74 -1.66 -2.35
CA PRO A 378 17.41 -1.15 -1.98
C PRO A 378 17.43 -0.22 -0.76
N ARG A 379 18.55 -0.14 -0.02
CA ARG A 379 18.70 0.71 1.17
C ARG A 379 19.06 2.16 0.84
N ASN A 380 19.76 2.39 -0.28
CA ASN A 380 20.29 3.72 -0.64
C ASN A 380 20.29 4.04 -2.14
N GLY A 381 19.83 3.11 -3.00
CA GLY A 381 19.80 3.29 -4.44
C GLY A 381 21.16 3.21 -5.15
N GLU A 382 22.23 2.80 -4.45
CA GLU A 382 23.53 2.58 -5.05
C GLU A 382 23.48 1.48 -6.10
N VAL A 383 24.18 1.70 -7.23
CA VAL A 383 24.25 0.74 -8.34
C VAL A 383 25.70 0.31 -8.52
N LYS A 384 25.92 -1.00 -8.58
CA LYS A 384 27.21 -1.60 -8.94
C LYS A 384 27.07 -2.38 -10.23
N GLU A 385 27.83 -2.05 -11.25
CA GLU A 385 27.84 -2.82 -12.49
C GLU A 385 28.48 -4.19 -12.22
N ASN A 386 27.84 -5.23 -12.75
CA ASN A 386 28.31 -6.62 -12.65
C ASN A 386 28.87 -7.11 -14.00
N GLY A 387 28.67 -6.34 -15.08
CA GLY A 387 29.25 -6.55 -16.40
C GLY A 387 28.29 -7.06 -17.46
N LYS A 388 28.85 -7.31 -18.67
CA LYS A 388 28.14 -7.82 -19.84
C LYS A 388 28.51 -9.29 -20.08
N THR A 389 27.51 -10.09 -20.42
CA THR A 389 27.68 -11.50 -20.78
C THR A 389 26.66 -11.91 -21.85
N ARG A 390 26.85 -13.08 -22.46
CA ARG A 390 25.80 -13.71 -23.26
C ARG A 390 24.72 -14.26 -22.35
N LYS A 391 23.45 -14.16 -22.78
CA LYS A 391 22.35 -14.79 -22.05
C LYS A 391 22.45 -16.32 -22.05
N GLY A 392 21.89 -16.97 -21.03
CA GLY A 392 21.92 -18.43 -20.91
C GLY A 392 20.86 -18.94 -19.91
N PRO A 393 20.61 -20.24 -19.92
CA PRO A 393 19.55 -20.86 -19.11
C PRO A 393 19.92 -20.93 -17.61
N GLN A 394 21.19 -20.88 -17.27
CA GLN A 394 21.69 -21.00 -15.89
C GLN A 394 22.90 -20.11 -15.70
N GLN A 395 22.67 -18.93 -15.13
CA GLN A 395 23.74 -17.99 -14.79
C GLN A 395 23.70 -17.72 -13.28
N GLU A 396 24.81 -18.00 -12.59
CA GLU A 396 24.95 -17.73 -11.16
C GLU A 396 25.28 -16.26 -10.93
N PHE A 397 24.62 -15.66 -9.94
CA PHE A 397 24.86 -14.29 -9.49
C PHE A 397 25.11 -14.27 -7.98
N VAL A 398 26.16 -13.56 -7.59
CA VAL A 398 26.58 -13.43 -6.19
C VAL A 398 26.41 -11.97 -5.76
N PRO A 399 25.47 -11.69 -4.82
CA PRO A 399 25.30 -10.33 -4.29
C PRO A 399 26.56 -9.80 -3.60
N PRO A 400 26.77 -8.47 -3.58
CA PRO A 400 27.97 -7.85 -2.97
C PRO A 400 28.16 -8.14 -1.48
N THR A 401 27.07 -8.34 -0.74
CA THR A 401 27.06 -8.70 0.68
C THR A 401 25.88 -9.64 0.98
N SER A 402 25.98 -10.40 2.09
CA SER A 402 24.93 -11.34 2.52
C SER A 402 24.69 -11.25 4.02
N GLY A 403 23.52 -11.77 4.47
CA GLY A 403 23.06 -11.78 5.84
C GLY A 403 21.80 -10.98 6.07
N TYR A 404 21.30 -10.97 7.28
CA TYR A 404 20.11 -10.20 7.67
C TYR A 404 20.31 -8.69 7.41
N GLY A 405 19.37 -8.06 6.73
CA GLY A 405 19.46 -6.65 6.34
C GLY A 405 20.37 -6.34 5.16
N HIS A 406 21.04 -7.35 4.59
CA HIS A 406 21.90 -7.22 3.40
C HIS A 406 21.19 -7.69 2.12
N ASP A 407 19.98 -7.18 1.92
CA ASP A 407 19.18 -7.42 0.73
C ASP A 407 19.72 -6.69 -0.51
N TRP A 408 19.52 -7.29 -1.69
CA TRP A 408 19.98 -6.78 -2.98
C TRP A 408 18.97 -7.05 -4.09
N VAL A 409 18.96 -6.19 -5.09
CA VAL A 409 18.24 -6.42 -6.34
C VAL A 409 19.24 -6.59 -7.47
N LEU A 410 19.14 -7.72 -8.18
CA LEU A 410 19.81 -7.91 -9.45
C LEU A 410 18.93 -7.31 -10.54
N VAL A 411 19.52 -6.43 -11.35
CA VAL A 411 18.91 -5.87 -12.56
C VAL A 411 19.65 -6.43 -13.76
N ILE A 412 18.93 -7.09 -14.65
CA ILE A 412 19.46 -7.63 -15.90
C ILE A 412 18.70 -6.98 -17.05
N ASP A 413 19.42 -6.38 -17.97
CA ASP A 413 18.86 -5.73 -19.14
C ASP A 413 19.39 -6.34 -20.45
N ASP A 414 18.58 -6.36 -21.51
CA ASP A 414 19.07 -6.55 -22.85
C ASP A 414 20.07 -5.42 -23.18
N ALA A 415 21.34 -5.77 -23.44
CA ALA A 415 22.41 -4.80 -23.63
C ALA A 415 22.18 -3.88 -24.85
N SER A 416 21.35 -4.29 -25.82
CA SER A 416 21.03 -3.49 -27.02
C SER A 416 20.06 -2.37 -26.75
N LYS A 417 19.30 -2.40 -25.64
CA LYS A 417 18.27 -1.40 -25.30
C LYS A 417 18.85 -0.13 -24.71
N ASN A 418 20.09 -0.15 -24.24
CA ASN A 418 20.79 1.01 -23.69
C ASN A 418 19.96 1.76 -22.63
N PHE A 419 19.32 1.01 -21.75
CA PHE A 419 18.59 1.62 -20.62
C PHE A 419 19.52 2.48 -19.76
N LYS A 420 18.98 3.55 -19.21
CA LYS A 420 19.70 4.32 -18.20
C LYS A 420 20.06 3.44 -17.00
N ARG A 421 21.00 3.91 -16.20
CA ARG A 421 21.39 3.24 -14.97
C ARG A 421 20.17 2.89 -14.11
N PRO A 422 20.08 1.70 -13.49
CA PRO A 422 18.94 1.33 -12.64
C PRO A 422 18.52 2.43 -11.65
N GLY A 423 17.21 2.71 -11.57
CA GLY A 423 16.68 3.77 -10.73
C GLY A 423 16.74 5.18 -11.32
N GLN A 424 17.27 5.38 -12.53
CA GLN A 424 17.24 6.63 -13.26
C GLN A 424 16.18 6.61 -14.38
N LYS A 425 15.35 7.66 -14.41
CA LYS A 425 14.29 7.85 -15.44
C LYS A 425 14.81 8.53 -16.70
#